data_3c47e9abed7b5316a3070dec525ffd3d
#
_entry.id   3c47e9abed7b5316a3070dec525ffd3d
#
_cell.length_a   1.000
_cell.length_b   1.000
_cell.length_c   1.000
_cell.angle_alpha   90.00
_cell.angle_beta   90.00
_cell.angle_gamma   90.00
#
_symmetry.space_group_name_H-M   'P 1'
#
loop_
_entity.id
_entity.type
_entity.pdbx_description
1 polymer ?
#
loop_
_entity_poly.entity_id
_entity_poly.type
_entity_poly.pdbx_seq_one_letter_code
_entity_poly.pdbx_strand_id
1 'polypeptide(L)'
;MLQRIISIFVLGLYIVCSACDVYASEHHGRRTCKVFLMPLLLGYYVLNANMVSTFLCAALVFGWIGDLCLMKDGKWPFVFGLTAFMIGHFCYIYVFTRDLLIYSIRPIYYLSLIPYLIYLALSMKHIVPHAGRKMRYPVMVYMVVLLVMSWTALLRCLASGGLPVWIGSLLFLISDTLIACRTFLKGEYKGIMLTYVLAQFLIISGFIS
;
A
#
# COMPACT_ATOMS: atom_id res chain seq x y z
N MET A 1 -22.53 -9.04 -20.31
CA MET A 1 -23.44 -9.06 -19.13
C MET A 1 -22.84 -9.87 -17.98
N LEU A 2 -22.48 -11.15 -18.18
CA LEU A 2 -21.93 -12.03 -17.13
C LEU A 2 -20.68 -11.46 -16.43
N GLN A 3 -19.70 -10.95 -17.17
CA GLN A 3 -18.48 -10.36 -16.61
C GLN A 3 -18.77 -9.18 -15.65
N ARG A 4 -19.72 -8.31 -16.00
CA ARG A 4 -20.13 -7.19 -15.12
C ARG A 4 -20.77 -7.69 -13.83
N ILE A 5 -21.61 -8.73 -13.90
CA ILE A 5 -22.24 -9.32 -12.72
C ILE A 5 -21.19 -9.92 -11.80
N ILE A 6 -20.23 -10.68 -12.35
CA ILE A 6 -19.12 -11.27 -11.59
C ILE A 6 -18.28 -10.16 -10.95
N SER A 7 -17.97 -9.09 -11.68
CA SER A 7 -17.19 -7.96 -11.17
C SER A 7 -17.90 -7.28 -9.99
N ILE A 8 -19.19 -7.00 -10.08
CA ILE A 8 -19.99 -6.41 -9.00
C ILE A 8 -20.00 -7.35 -7.77
N PHE A 9 -20.15 -8.64 -7.98
CA PHE A 9 -20.13 -9.64 -6.90
C PHE A 9 -18.78 -9.68 -6.20
N VAL A 10 -17.67 -9.71 -6.96
CA VAL A 10 -16.30 -9.69 -6.39
C VAL A 10 -16.04 -8.41 -5.61
N LEU A 11 -16.48 -7.25 -6.13
CA LEU A 11 -16.38 -5.97 -5.42
C LEU A 11 -17.21 -5.98 -4.14
N GLY A 12 -18.42 -6.51 -4.18
CA GLY A 12 -19.27 -6.65 -2.99
C GLY A 12 -18.62 -7.50 -1.92
N LEU A 13 -18.05 -8.66 -2.29
CA LEU A 13 -17.29 -9.51 -1.39
C LEU A 13 -16.05 -8.78 -0.81
N TYR A 14 -15.31 -8.03 -1.63
CA TYR A 14 -14.19 -7.24 -1.17
C TYR A 14 -14.62 -6.22 -0.12
N ILE A 15 -15.72 -5.49 -0.35
CA ILE A 15 -16.24 -4.49 0.61
C ILE A 15 -16.64 -5.16 1.91
N VAL A 16 -17.38 -6.27 1.87
CA VAL A 16 -17.82 -7.00 3.06
C VAL A 16 -16.62 -7.55 3.84
N CYS A 17 -15.68 -8.22 3.18
CA CYS A 17 -14.47 -8.72 3.82
C CYS A 17 -13.63 -7.59 4.42
N SER A 18 -13.55 -6.44 3.73
CA SER A 18 -12.86 -5.25 4.21
C SER A 18 -13.49 -4.70 5.49
N ALA A 19 -14.81 -4.53 5.51
CA ALA A 19 -15.54 -4.06 6.68
C ALA A 19 -15.38 -5.02 7.87
N CYS A 20 -15.49 -6.34 7.63
CA CYS A 20 -15.27 -7.35 8.65
C CYS A 20 -13.85 -7.30 9.23
N ASP A 21 -12.81 -7.15 8.37
CA ASP A 21 -11.42 -7.13 8.84
C ASP A 21 -11.08 -5.82 9.56
N VAL A 22 -11.61 -4.68 9.13
CA VAL A 22 -11.50 -3.41 9.84
C VAL A 22 -12.13 -3.51 11.22
N TYR A 23 -13.35 -4.00 11.30
CA TYR A 23 -14.06 -4.19 12.60
C TYR A 23 -13.26 -5.13 13.51
N ALA A 24 -12.81 -6.30 13.01
CA ALA A 24 -12.01 -7.24 13.77
C ALA A 24 -10.66 -6.65 14.22
N SER A 25 -10.04 -5.82 13.40
CA SER A 25 -8.78 -5.13 13.75
C SER A 25 -8.92 -4.17 14.92
N GLU A 26 -10.06 -3.52 15.05
CA GLU A 26 -10.33 -2.54 16.12
C GLU A 26 -10.83 -3.18 17.42
N HIS A 27 -11.45 -4.37 17.32
CA HIS A 27 -12.05 -5.09 18.47
C HIS A 27 -11.28 -6.35 18.87
N HIS A 28 -9.99 -6.45 18.50
CA HIS A 28 -9.13 -7.61 18.80
C HIS A 28 -9.71 -8.97 18.35
N GLY A 29 -10.57 -8.95 17.32
CA GLY A 29 -11.16 -10.15 16.73
C GLY A 29 -10.19 -10.94 15.84
N ARG A 30 -10.61 -12.14 15.42
CA ARG A 30 -9.86 -12.96 14.44
C ARG A 30 -9.94 -12.33 13.06
N ARG A 31 -8.80 -12.05 12.44
CA ARG A 31 -8.66 -11.39 11.14
C ARG A 31 -8.65 -12.38 9.97
N THR A 32 -9.64 -13.28 9.94
CA THR A 32 -9.74 -14.32 8.90
C THR A 32 -10.04 -13.76 7.51
N CYS A 33 -10.77 -12.66 7.43
CA CYS A 33 -11.13 -12.01 6.15
C CYS A 33 -9.92 -11.40 5.43
N LYS A 34 -8.85 -11.06 6.17
CA LYS A 34 -7.63 -10.47 5.61
C LYS A 34 -7.01 -11.30 4.47
N VAL A 35 -7.08 -12.63 4.58
CA VAL A 35 -6.55 -13.56 3.57
C VAL A 35 -7.21 -13.38 2.20
N PHE A 36 -8.46 -12.96 2.15
CA PHE A 36 -9.22 -12.83 0.91
C PHE A 36 -9.14 -11.44 0.26
N LEU A 37 -8.67 -10.40 0.98
CA LEU A 37 -8.71 -9.02 0.51
C LEU A 37 -7.92 -8.82 -0.79
N MET A 38 -6.67 -9.22 -0.81
CA MET A 38 -5.83 -9.03 -2.00
C MET A 38 -6.22 -9.92 -3.18
N PRO A 39 -6.54 -11.22 -3.00
CA PRO A 39 -7.10 -12.06 -4.07
C PRO A 39 -8.40 -11.49 -4.68
N LEU A 40 -9.32 -10.99 -3.87
CA LEU A 40 -10.56 -10.37 -4.36
C LEU A 40 -10.26 -9.08 -5.15
N LEU A 41 -9.36 -8.24 -4.66
CA LEU A 41 -8.98 -7.02 -5.34
C LEU A 41 -8.23 -7.32 -6.66
N LEU A 42 -7.39 -8.35 -6.69
CA LEU A 42 -6.74 -8.83 -7.90
C LEU A 42 -7.76 -9.33 -8.92
N GLY A 43 -8.73 -10.14 -8.48
CA GLY A 43 -9.83 -10.61 -9.33
C GLY A 43 -10.65 -9.45 -9.90
N TYR A 44 -10.98 -8.46 -9.05
CA TYR A 44 -11.67 -7.25 -9.48
C TYR A 44 -10.87 -6.47 -10.54
N TYR A 45 -9.56 -6.30 -10.32
CA TYR A 45 -8.67 -5.64 -11.27
C TYR A 45 -8.65 -6.35 -12.63
N VAL A 46 -8.39 -7.66 -12.65
CA VAL A 46 -8.29 -8.46 -13.90
C VAL A 46 -9.60 -8.46 -14.68
N LEU A 47 -10.75 -8.43 -13.98
CA LEU A 47 -12.06 -8.41 -14.63
C LEU A 47 -12.42 -7.06 -15.26
N ASN A 48 -11.84 -5.95 -14.79
CA ASN A 48 -12.24 -4.60 -15.19
C ASN A 48 -11.17 -3.82 -15.93
N ALA A 49 -9.90 -4.20 -15.84
CA ALA A 49 -8.82 -3.49 -16.50
C ALA A 49 -8.85 -3.74 -18.02
N ASN A 50 -8.77 -2.67 -18.80
CA ASN A 50 -8.63 -2.76 -20.27
C ASN A 50 -7.31 -3.43 -20.67
N MET A 51 -6.25 -3.15 -19.92
CA MET A 51 -4.93 -3.78 -20.06
C MET A 51 -4.42 -4.21 -18.68
N VAL A 52 -4.27 -5.50 -18.49
CA VAL A 52 -3.78 -6.05 -17.23
C VAL A 52 -2.26 -5.88 -17.13
N SER A 53 -1.79 -5.10 -16.16
CA SER A 53 -0.37 -4.93 -15.87
C SER A 53 0.13 -6.06 -14.96
N THR A 54 1.10 -6.82 -15.45
CA THR A 54 1.76 -7.89 -14.66
C THR A 54 2.38 -7.35 -13.38
N PHE A 55 2.92 -6.12 -13.39
CA PHE A 55 3.51 -5.51 -12.21
C PHE A 55 2.46 -5.10 -11.16
N LEU A 56 1.27 -4.66 -11.56
CA LEU A 56 0.17 -4.42 -10.61
C LEU A 56 -0.33 -5.74 -10.00
N CYS A 57 -0.44 -6.79 -10.81
CA CYS A 57 -0.76 -8.12 -10.29
C CYS A 57 0.31 -8.61 -9.30
N ALA A 58 1.59 -8.44 -9.63
CA ALA A 58 2.69 -8.77 -8.74
C ALA A 58 2.64 -7.96 -7.43
N ALA A 59 2.36 -6.64 -7.50
CA ALA A 59 2.22 -5.80 -6.31
C ALA A 59 1.14 -6.32 -5.37
N LEU A 60 -0.03 -6.71 -5.90
CA LEU A 60 -1.12 -7.30 -5.10
C LEU A 60 -0.75 -8.67 -4.51
N VAL A 61 -0.06 -9.53 -5.28
CA VAL A 61 0.40 -10.84 -4.79
C VAL A 61 1.43 -10.67 -3.68
N PHE A 62 2.41 -9.79 -3.84
CA PHE A 62 3.40 -9.53 -2.79
C PHE A 62 2.77 -8.81 -1.58
N GLY A 63 1.79 -7.94 -1.77
CA GLY A 63 0.96 -7.40 -0.70
C GLY A 63 0.23 -8.50 0.06
N TRP A 64 -0.37 -9.47 -0.64
CA TRP A 64 -1.01 -10.64 -0.04
C TRP A 64 -0.04 -11.48 0.79
N ILE A 65 1.14 -11.79 0.23
CA ILE A 65 2.18 -12.52 0.96
C ILE A 65 2.60 -11.75 2.22
N GLY A 66 2.76 -10.43 2.13
CA GLY A 66 3.04 -9.57 3.26
C GLY A 66 1.96 -9.63 4.33
N ASP A 67 0.69 -9.60 3.93
CA ASP A 67 -0.45 -9.74 4.84
C ASP A 67 -0.46 -11.08 5.58
N LEU A 68 -0.22 -12.19 4.86
CA LEU A 68 -0.14 -13.51 5.46
C LEU A 68 1.01 -13.63 6.47
N CYS A 69 2.16 -13.04 6.15
CA CYS A 69 3.30 -13.00 7.06
C CYS A 69 2.98 -12.20 8.34
N LEU A 70 2.36 -11.02 8.20
CA LEU A 70 2.03 -10.15 9.33
C LEU A 70 0.86 -10.65 10.20
N MET A 71 0.15 -11.71 9.76
CA MET A 71 -0.83 -12.41 10.61
C MET A 71 -0.16 -13.29 11.67
N LYS A 72 1.11 -13.61 11.50
CA LYS A 72 1.89 -14.42 12.46
C LYS A 72 2.74 -13.51 13.33
N ASP A 73 2.73 -13.77 14.62
CA ASP A 73 3.61 -13.07 15.56
C ASP A 73 5.04 -13.55 15.42
N GLY A 74 5.97 -12.64 15.60
CA GLY A 74 7.39 -12.96 15.62
C GLY A 74 8.22 -12.08 14.70
N LYS A 75 9.53 -12.10 14.97
CA LYS A 75 10.50 -11.27 14.24
C LYS A 75 10.64 -11.68 12.76
N TRP A 76 10.74 -12.97 12.49
CA TRP A 76 10.93 -13.47 11.13
C TRP A 76 9.72 -13.24 10.24
N PRO A 77 8.48 -13.57 10.67
CA PRO A 77 7.28 -13.20 9.92
C PRO A 77 7.19 -11.71 9.62
N PHE A 78 7.56 -10.85 10.58
CA PHE A 78 7.59 -9.41 10.36
C PHE A 78 8.60 -9.01 9.27
N VAL A 79 9.84 -9.54 9.31
CA VAL A 79 10.87 -9.26 8.30
C VAL A 79 10.44 -9.75 6.91
N PHE A 80 9.91 -10.96 6.82
CA PHE A 80 9.41 -11.50 5.54
C PHE A 80 8.22 -10.67 5.01
N GLY A 81 7.31 -10.27 5.88
CA GLY A 81 6.19 -9.40 5.52
C GLY A 81 6.67 -8.04 5.00
N LEU A 82 7.61 -7.40 5.71
CA LEU A 82 8.22 -6.14 5.29
C LEU A 82 8.90 -6.25 3.93
N THR A 83 9.63 -7.36 3.70
CA THR A 83 10.32 -7.62 2.42
C THR A 83 9.30 -7.83 1.29
N ALA A 84 8.24 -8.58 1.53
CA ALA A 84 7.19 -8.80 0.55
C ALA A 84 6.50 -7.47 0.15
N PHE A 85 6.10 -6.65 1.14
CA PHE A 85 5.54 -5.33 0.85
C PHE A 85 6.52 -4.43 0.10
N MET A 86 7.81 -4.46 0.45
CA MET A 86 8.84 -3.70 -0.25
C MET A 86 8.93 -4.07 -1.72
N ILE A 87 8.87 -5.37 -2.07
CA ILE A 87 8.83 -5.83 -3.46
C ILE A 87 7.57 -5.32 -4.15
N GLY A 88 6.41 -5.38 -3.48
CA GLY A 88 5.16 -4.80 -3.99
C GLY A 88 5.28 -3.31 -4.29
N HIS A 89 5.94 -2.54 -3.41
CA HIS A 89 6.18 -1.11 -3.64
C HIS A 89 7.12 -0.85 -4.82
N PHE A 90 8.13 -1.66 -5.03
CA PHE A 90 8.96 -1.57 -6.26
C PHE A 90 8.14 -1.82 -7.51
N CYS A 91 7.19 -2.75 -7.48
CA CYS A 91 6.27 -2.97 -8.60
C CYS A 91 5.38 -1.74 -8.86
N TYR A 92 4.85 -1.10 -7.82
CA TYR A 92 4.10 0.16 -7.94
C TYR A 92 4.97 1.30 -8.49
N ILE A 93 6.19 1.50 -7.95
CA ILE A 93 7.13 2.50 -8.44
C ILE A 93 7.39 2.31 -9.94
N TYR A 94 7.64 1.06 -10.36
CA TYR A 94 7.86 0.75 -11.77
C TYR A 94 6.67 1.18 -12.66
N VAL A 95 5.44 0.84 -12.25
CA VAL A 95 4.23 1.21 -13.02
C VAL A 95 4.06 2.72 -13.06
N PHE A 96 4.21 3.41 -11.93
CA PHE A 96 4.04 4.87 -11.86
C PHE A 96 5.11 5.60 -12.67
N THR A 97 6.36 5.15 -12.63
CA THR A 97 7.46 5.75 -13.39
C THR A 97 7.38 5.45 -14.88
N ARG A 98 6.91 4.26 -15.28
CA ARG A 98 6.69 3.94 -16.69
C ARG A 98 5.71 4.91 -17.34
N ASP A 99 4.63 5.24 -16.65
CA ASP A 99 3.66 6.22 -17.13
C ASP A 99 4.31 7.61 -17.27
N LEU A 100 5.22 7.99 -16.37
CA LEU A 100 5.94 9.26 -16.40
C LEU A 100 6.89 9.42 -17.60
N LEU A 101 7.38 8.31 -18.17
CA LEU A 101 8.22 8.37 -19.39
C LEU A 101 7.47 8.89 -20.61
N ILE A 102 6.14 8.84 -20.59
CA ILE A 102 5.28 9.29 -21.69
C ILE A 102 4.94 10.80 -21.54
N TYR A 103 5.00 11.33 -20.31
CA TYR A 103 4.60 12.70 -20.02
C TYR A 103 5.79 13.60 -19.68
N SER A 104 5.77 14.84 -20.16
CA SER A 104 6.77 15.84 -19.80
C SER A 104 6.59 16.30 -18.36
N ILE A 105 7.55 16.00 -17.50
CA ILE A 105 7.54 16.45 -16.11
C ILE A 105 8.10 17.88 -16.06
N ARG A 106 7.30 18.82 -15.56
CA ARG A 106 7.77 20.18 -15.32
C ARG A 106 8.74 20.21 -14.14
N PRO A 107 9.92 20.88 -14.25
CA PRO A 107 10.91 20.91 -13.18
C PRO A 107 10.34 21.36 -11.83
N ILE A 108 9.35 22.24 -11.82
CA ILE A 108 8.67 22.74 -10.61
C ILE A 108 8.03 21.61 -9.79
N TYR A 109 7.64 20.49 -10.43
CA TYR A 109 7.01 19.37 -9.73
C TYR A 109 7.97 18.65 -8.79
N TYR A 110 9.30 18.75 -9.01
CA TYR A 110 10.27 18.18 -8.08
C TYR A 110 10.29 18.88 -6.72
N LEU A 111 9.80 20.14 -6.62
CA LEU A 111 9.64 20.81 -5.33
C LEU A 111 8.65 20.07 -4.40
N SER A 112 7.75 19.29 -4.97
CA SER A 112 6.83 18.45 -4.19
C SER A 112 7.56 17.37 -3.37
N LEU A 113 8.84 17.09 -3.62
CA LEU A 113 9.64 16.18 -2.81
C LEU A 113 9.92 16.73 -1.40
N ILE A 114 9.94 18.06 -1.23
CA ILE A 114 10.28 18.72 0.05
C ILE A 114 9.39 18.24 1.20
N PRO A 115 8.04 18.29 1.12
CA PRO A 115 7.18 17.79 2.21
C PRO A 115 7.36 16.30 2.48
N TYR A 116 7.67 15.49 1.47
CA TYR A 116 7.97 14.07 1.66
C TYR A 116 9.29 13.86 2.44
N LEU A 117 10.34 14.64 2.14
CA LEU A 117 11.60 14.58 2.88
C LEU A 117 11.43 15.03 4.34
N ILE A 118 10.63 16.07 4.59
CA ILE A 118 10.28 16.50 5.96
C ILE A 118 9.56 15.37 6.69
N TYR A 119 8.55 14.77 6.05
CA TYR A 119 7.83 13.63 6.62
C TYR A 119 8.77 12.46 6.94
N LEU A 120 9.68 12.10 6.01
CA LEU A 120 10.65 11.03 6.20
C LEU A 120 11.58 11.32 7.39
N ALA A 121 12.11 12.53 7.46
CA ALA A 121 13.01 12.94 8.55
C ALA A 121 12.32 12.87 9.93
N LEU A 122 11.08 13.36 10.02
CA LEU A 122 10.28 13.28 11.24
C LEU A 122 9.96 11.84 11.62
N SER A 123 9.50 11.03 10.67
CA SER A 123 9.16 9.62 10.90
C SER A 123 10.39 8.81 11.30
N MET A 124 11.54 9.02 10.63
CA MET A 124 12.79 8.37 11.01
C MET A 124 13.24 8.76 12.41
N LYS A 125 13.16 10.04 12.77
CA LYS A 125 13.52 10.53 14.11
C LYS A 125 12.68 9.88 15.21
N HIS A 126 11.40 9.65 14.96
CA HIS A 126 10.49 9.08 15.96
C HIS A 126 10.51 7.54 16.01
N ILE A 127 10.64 6.86 14.89
CA ILE A 127 10.46 5.40 14.80
C ILE A 127 11.80 4.67 14.93
N VAL A 128 12.84 5.11 14.21
CA VAL A 128 14.10 4.37 14.09
C VAL A 128 14.84 4.16 15.42
N PRO A 129 14.86 5.11 16.37
CA PRO A 129 15.51 4.90 17.67
C PRO A 129 14.91 3.72 18.46
N HIS A 130 13.59 3.46 18.29
CA HIS A 130 12.86 2.40 18.99
C HIS A 130 12.93 1.06 18.24
N ALA A 131 13.32 1.05 16.96
CA ALA A 131 13.61 -0.16 16.23
C ALA A 131 14.94 -0.73 16.73
N GLY A 132 14.94 -1.95 17.29
CA GLY A 132 16.15 -2.59 17.80
C GLY A 132 17.28 -2.59 16.75
N ARG A 133 18.54 -2.62 17.20
CA ARG A 133 19.76 -2.42 16.37
C ARG A 133 19.73 -3.18 15.04
N LYS A 134 19.20 -4.41 15.01
CA LYS A 134 19.11 -5.27 13.82
C LYS A 134 17.98 -4.86 12.84
N MET A 135 17.00 -4.10 13.31
CA MET A 135 15.83 -3.69 12.51
C MET A 135 15.93 -2.25 11.97
N ARG A 136 16.85 -1.44 12.45
CA ARG A 136 16.99 -0.03 12.06
C ARG A 136 17.17 0.11 10.55
N TYR A 137 18.15 -0.58 9.96
CA TYR A 137 18.41 -0.51 8.52
C TYR A 137 17.24 -1.01 7.65
N PRO A 138 16.66 -2.22 7.88
CA PRO A 138 15.49 -2.66 7.14
C PRO A 138 14.33 -1.66 7.18
N VAL A 139 14.04 -1.11 8.35
CA VAL A 139 12.95 -0.12 8.52
C VAL A 139 13.25 1.18 7.79
N MET A 140 14.48 1.71 7.87
CA MET A 140 14.89 2.92 7.16
C MET A 140 14.75 2.74 5.64
N VAL A 141 15.27 1.63 5.09
CA VAL A 141 15.18 1.34 3.65
C VAL A 141 13.71 1.24 3.22
N TYR A 142 12.89 0.54 4.00
CA TYR A 142 11.46 0.41 3.73
C TYR A 142 10.75 1.77 3.70
N MET A 143 11.03 2.64 4.67
CA MET A 143 10.43 3.99 4.73
C MET A 143 10.82 4.84 3.51
N VAL A 144 12.07 4.72 3.02
CA VAL A 144 12.51 5.42 1.81
C VAL A 144 11.78 4.88 0.58
N VAL A 145 11.68 3.56 0.42
CA VAL A 145 10.98 2.94 -0.72
C VAL A 145 9.50 3.35 -0.74
N LEU A 146 8.84 3.32 0.40
CA LEU A 146 7.44 3.71 0.55
C LEU A 146 7.23 5.20 0.20
N LEU A 147 8.14 6.07 0.64
CA LEU A 147 8.12 7.48 0.28
C LEU A 147 8.29 7.68 -1.23
N VAL A 148 9.27 7.01 -1.85
CA VAL A 148 9.52 7.09 -3.30
C VAL A 148 8.28 6.62 -4.06
N MET A 149 7.62 5.55 -3.62
CA MET A 149 6.38 5.07 -4.21
C MET A 149 5.28 6.15 -4.17
N SER A 150 5.07 6.78 -3.02
CA SER A 150 4.04 7.83 -2.90
C SER A 150 4.40 9.10 -3.67
N TRP A 151 5.67 9.48 -3.70
CA TRP A 151 6.11 10.64 -4.48
C TRP A 151 6.01 10.41 -5.99
N THR A 152 6.35 9.22 -6.50
CA THR A 152 6.16 8.89 -7.93
C THR A 152 4.69 8.86 -8.32
N ALA A 153 3.80 8.43 -7.41
CA ALA A 153 2.35 8.54 -7.60
C ALA A 153 1.89 10.00 -7.71
N LEU A 154 2.45 10.92 -6.89
CA LEU A 154 2.17 12.35 -7.00
C LEU A 154 2.66 12.92 -8.32
N LEU A 155 3.89 12.63 -8.74
CA LEU A 155 4.41 13.09 -10.02
C LEU A 155 3.52 12.62 -11.18
N ARG A 156 3.09 11.36 -11.14
CA ARG A 156 2.13 10.82 -12.12
C ARG A 156 0.82 11.61 -12.09
N CYS A 157 0.28 11.88 -10.92
CA CYS A 157 -0.94 12.67 -10.75
C CYS A 157 -0.81 14.08 -11.36
N LEU A 158 0.31 14.75 -11.14
CA LEU A 158 0.58 16.09 -11.66
C LEU A 158 0.81 16.12 -13.18
N ALA A 159 1.33 15.04 -13.74
CA ALA A 159 1.65 14.93 -15.16
C ALA A 159 0.47 14.46 -16.03
N SER A 160 -0.29 13.48 -15.55
CA SER A 160 -1.31 12.78 -16.35
C SER A 160 -2.70 12.70 -15.68
N GLY A 161 -2.84 13.21 -14.47
CA GLY A 161 -3.99 12.94 -13.61
C GLY A 161 -3.85 11.64 -12.83
N GLY A 162 -4.95 11.08 -12.34
CA GLY A 162 -4.91 9.87 -11.53
C GLY A 162 -4.86 10.16 -10.04
N LEU A 163 -5.65 11.12 -9.60
CA LEU A 163 -5.82 11.50 -8.20
C LEU A 163 -6.07 10.30 -7.26
N PRO A 164 -6.88 9.28 -7.62
CA PRO A 164 -7.08 8.11 -6.75
C PRO A 164 -5.79 7.37 -6.43
N VAL A 165 -4.88 7.21 -7.40
CA VAL A 165 -3.58 6.53 -7.20
C VAL A 165 -2.74 7.27 -6.16
N TRP A 166 -2.65 8.61 -6.28
CA TRP A 166 -1.90 9.41 -5.32
C TRP A 166 -2.52 9.39 -3.93
N ILE A 167 -3.83 9.60 -3.79
CA ILE A 167 -4.52 9.51 -2.50
C ILE A 167 -4.32 8.12 -1.88
N GLY A 168 -4.46 7.06 -2.67
CA GLY A 168 -4.22 5.69 -2.23
C GLY A 168 -2.79 5.49 -1.72
N SER A 169 -1.79 6.05 -2.42
CA SER A 169 -0.39 5.96 -1.99
C SER A 169 -0.12 6.71 -0.68
N LEU A 170 -0.78 7.85 -0.44
CA LEU A 170 -0.70 8.57 0.83
C LEU A 170 -1.34 7.77 1.98
N LEU A 171 -2.50 7.16 1.73
CA LEU A 171 -3.14 6.29 2.72
C LEU A 171 -2.28 5.07 3.05
N PHE A 172 -1.56 4.55 2.06
CA PHE A 172 -0.60 3.46 2.27
C PHE A 172 0.56 3.93 3.17
N LEU A 173 1.13 5.11 2.88
CA LEU A 173 2.18 5.73 3.68
C LEU A 173 1.74 5.90 5.15
N ILE A 174 0.50 6.36 5.37
CA ILE A 174 -0.09 6.51 6.70
C ILE A 174 -0.26 5.14 7.38
N SER A 175 -0.85 4.17 6.69
CA SER A 175 -1.06 2.82 7.22
C SER A 175 0.24 2.18 7.72
N ASP A 176 1.28 2.23 6.91
CA ASP A 176 2.55 1.60 7.22
C ASP A 176 3.30 2.33 8.33
N THR A 177 3.17 3.66 8.39
CA THR A 177 3.68 4.42 9.52
C THR A 177 2.98 4.05 10.81
N LEU A 178 1.66 3.88 10.79
CA LEU A 178 0.91 3.41 11.96
C LEU A 178 1.31 1.98 12.37
N ILE A 179 1.57 1.08 11.41
CA ILE A 179 2.11 -0.26 11.70
C ILE A 179 3.47 -0.16 12.39
N ALA A 180 4.37 0.68 11.87
CA ALA A 180 5.69 0.90 12.46
C ALA A 180 5.59 1.50 13.87
N CYS A 181 4.72 2.50 14.07
CA CYS A 181 4.46 3.08 15.38
C CYS A 181 3.92 2.00 16.35
N ARG A 182 2.94 1.21 15.96
CA ARG A 182 2.41 0.12 16.79
C ARG A 182 3.48 -0.90 17.16
N THR A 183 4.34 -1.25 16.20
CA THR A 183 5.35 -2.29 16.39
C THR A 183 6.50 -1.82 17.29
N PHE A 184 6.97 -0.59 17.11
CA PHE A 184 8.19 -0.09 17.75
C PHE A 184 7.92 0.83 18.94
N LEU A 185 6.83 1.62 18.92
CA LEU A 185 6.46 2.51 20.01
C LEU A 185 5.45 1.87 20.99
N LYS A 186 4.92 0.67 20.64
CA LYS A 186 3.97 -0.13 21.46
C LYS A 186 2.70 0.63 21.84
N GLY A 187 2.29 1.61 21.03
CA GLY A 187 1.03 2.33 21.21
C GLY A 187 -0.16 1.62 20.56
N GLU A 188 -1.35 1.91 21.02
CA GLU A 188 -2.58 1.51 20.34
C GLU A 188 -2.88 2.50 19.22
N TYR A 189 -2.82 2.03 17.98
CA TYR A 189 -3.10 2.84 16.79
C TYR A 189 -4.29 2.25 16.05
N LYS A 190 -5.35 3.02 15.93
CA LYS A 190 -6.58 2.67 15.19
C LYS A 190 -6.46 3.07 13.73
N GLY A 191 -7.32 2.52 12.88
CA GLY A 191 -7.44 2.89 11.48
C GLY A 191 -6.38 2.29 10.54
N ILE A 192 -5.45 1.46 11.02
CA ILE A 192 -4.42 0.82 10.19
C ILE A 192 -5.05 0.04 9.03
N MET A 193 -6.04 -0.80 9.34
CA MET A 193 -6.68 -1.62 8.30
C MET A 193 -7.56 -0.80 7.38
N LEU A 194 -8.25 0.20 7.90
CA LEU A 194 -9.09 1.07 7.08
C LEU A 194 -8.23 1.82 6.05
N THR A 195 -7.14 2.44 6.49
CA THR A 195 -6.22 3.16 5.58
C THR A 195 -5.58 2.23 4.57
N TYR A 196 -5.18 1.01 4.98
CA TYR A 196 -4.60 0.00 4.09
C TYR A 196 -5.57 -0.46 3.00
N VAL A 197 -6.80 -0.84 3.37
CA VAL A 197 -7.81 -1.33 2.42
C VAL A 197 -8.19 -0.24 1.42
N LEU A 198 -8.41 0.98 1.91
CA LEU A 198 -8.71 2.13 1.04
C LEU A 198 -7.52 2.46 0.13
N ALA A 199 -6.28 2.38 0.64
CA ALA A 199 -5.07 2.60 -0.14
C ALA A 199 -4.99 1.66 -1.35
N GLN A 200 -5.10 0.35 -1.10
CA GLN A 200 -5.04 -0.67 -2.14
C GLN A 200 -6.17 -0.50 -3.16
N PHE A 201 -7.40 -0.29 -2.68
CA PHE A 201 -8.54 -0.08 -3.57
C PHE A 201 -8.37 1.16 -4.47
N LEU A 202 -7.95 2.30 -3.90
CA LEU A 202 -7.77 3.54 -4.66
C LEU A 202 -6.63 3.44 -5.67
N ILE A 203 -5.51 2.81 -5.30
CA ILE A 203 -4.42 2.59 -6.26
C ILE A 203 -4.92 1.77 -7.44
N ILE A 204 -5.56 0.64 -7.18
CA ILE A 204 -6.02 -0.27 -8.22
C ILE A 204 -7.15 0.36 -9.06
N SER A 205 -8.11 1.05 -8.45
CA SER A 205 -9.21 1.70 -9.18
C SER A 205 -8.72 2.75 -10.17
N GLY A 206 -7.59 3.42 -9.89
CA GLY A 206 -6.98 4.37 -10.81
C GLY A 206 -6.31 3.74 -12.04
N PHE A 207 -6.31 2.41 -12.17
CA PHE A 207 -5.81 1.66 -13.34
C PHE A 207 -6.89 0.80 -14.02
N ILE A 208 -8.15 0.96 -13.62
CA ILE A 208 -9.29 0.24 -14.21
C ILE A 208 -9.92 1.03 -15.38
N SER A 209 -9.69 2.33 -15.44
CA SER A 209 -10.24 3.25 -16.47
C SER A 209 -9.59 3.12 -17.84
#